data_1e46d7d823f7361dab99ed5188b30f44
#
_entry.id   1e46d7d823f7361dab99ed5188b30f44
#
_cell.length_a   1.000
_cell.length_b   1.000
_cell.length_c   1.000
_cell.angle_alpha   90.00
_cell.angle_beta   90.00
_cell.angle_gamma   90.00
#
_symmetry.space_group_name_H-M   'P 1'
#
loop_
_entity.id
_entity.type
_entity.pdbx_description
1 polymer ?
#
loop_
_entity_poly.entity_id
_entity_poly.type
_entity_poly.pdbx_seq_one_letter_code
_entity_poly.pdbx_strand_id
1 'polypeptide(L)'
;LGDVYKRQIKSDIKDFISDKLKLELSDEKTLITHSETPAKFLGFHIRNRKCMETKRDSLGRKKRSRNKTVEIKIPKDMVKKKLLAYDVVEIKKHNGKEIWKPKARPELNFNDDLEILRRYNSEIRGLYNYFGIAVNCADQLSNFGYIMEYSMYKTFAAKYRSKVKKICRKYKHNGIFCIKYQNKAGKQKEEYFYKGGFKRQKPSKDNKIDMLPKFIMHTSTTSLMDRLKAEKCELCGAKGHLEMHHVRKLKNLQNKEPWERHMIARKRKTIALCGTCHKKIHYGTI
;
A
#
# COMPACT_ATOMS: atom_id res chain seq x y z
N LEU A 1 -17.66 -43.38 -3.33
CA LEU A 1 -17.98 -43.04 -1.93
C LEU A 1 -17.50 -41.61 -1.57
N GLY A 2 -16.26 -41.19 -1.87
CA GLY A 2 -15.76 -39.87 -1.46
C GLY A 2 -16.50 -38.68 -2.04
N ASP A 3 -17.07 -38.74 -3.22
CA ASP A 3 -17.78 -37.63 -3.85
C ASP A 3 -19.23 -37.47 -3.35
N VAL A 4 -19.83 -38.57 -2.90
CA VAL A 4 -21.13 -38.51 -2.24
C VAL A 4 -21.02 -37.76 -0.90
N TYR A 5 -20.07 -38.11 -0.08
CA TYR A 5 -19.82 -37.41 1.21
C TYR A 5 -19.52 -35.90 1.03
N LYS A 6 -18.78 -35.53 0.01
CA LYS A 6 -18.48 -34.10 -0.23
C LYS A 6 -19.72 -33.30 -0.58
N ARG A 7 -20.64 -33.88 -1.38
CA ARG A 7 -21.91 -33.24 -1.73
C ARG A 7 -22.80 -33.14 -0.51
N GLN A 8 -22.87 -34.21 0.32
CA GLN A 8 -23.62 -34.22 1.55
C GLN A 8 -23.14 -33.11 2.48
N ILE A 9 -21.83 -33.00 2.75
CA ILE A 9 -21.27 -31.94 3.59
C ILE A 9 -21.60 -30.54 3.05
N LYS A 10 -21.61 -30.34 1.73
CA LYS A 10 -22.00 -29.05 1.14
C LYS A 10 -23.47 -28.73 1.42
N SER A 11 -24.37 -29.75 1.32
CA SER A 11 -25.78 -29.59 1.65
C SER A 11 -25.96 -29.25 3.13
N ASP A 12 -25.35 -30.03 4.02
CA ASP A 12 -25.44 -29.82 5.47
C ASP A 12 -24.99 -28.44 5.91
N ILE A 13 -23.91 -27.93 5.28
CA ILE A 13 -23.42 -26.55 5.52
C ILE A 13 -24.44 -25.54 5.01
N LYS A 14 -25.03 -25.75 3.84
CA LYS A 14 -26.07 -24.86 3.28
C LYS A 14 -27.27 -24.74 4.20
N ASP A 15 -27.76 -25.89 4.68
CA ASP A 15 -28.91 -25.96 5.59
C ASP A 15 -28.59 -25.29 6.93
N PHE A 16 -27.40 -25.56 7.52
CA PHE A 16 -26.96 -24.92 8.75
C PHE A 16 -26.87 -23.39 8.62
N ILE A 17 -26.30 -22.89 7.54
CA ILE A 17 -26.13 -21.43 7.30
C ILE A 17 -27.50 -20.76 7.12
N SER A 18 -28.41 -21.41 6.39
CA SER A 18 -29.76 -20.92 6.20
C SER A 18 -30.55 -20.90 7.52
N ASP A 19 -30.53 -22.02 8.27
CA ASP A 19 -31.38 -22.19 9.44
C ASP A 19 -30.86 -21.42 10.66
N LYS A 20 -29.56 -21.48 10.92
CA LYS A 20 -28.95 -20.90 12.12
C LYS A 20 -28.49 -19.46 11.94
N LEU A 21 -27.96 -19.12 10.78
CA LEU A 21 -27.39 -17.80 10.54
C LEU A 21 -28.29 -16.90 9.68
N LYS A 22 -29.37 -17.45 9.09
CA LYS A 22 -30.26 -16.73 8.17
C LYS A 22 -29.51 -16.08 7.01
N LEU A 23 -28.47 -16.78 6.51
CA LEU A 23 -27.63 -16.36 5.39
C LEU A 23 -27.76 -17.36 4.24
N GLU A 24 -27.52 -16.89 3.03
CA GLU A 24 -27.58 -17.68 1.82
C GLU A 24 -26.17 -18.05 1.34
N LEU A 25 -25.94 -19.35 1.09
CA LEU A 25 -24.66 -19.84 0.56
C LEU A 25 -24.60 -19.64 -0.95
N SER A 26 -23.63 -18.86 -1.44
CA SER A 26 -23.43 -18.68 -2.87
C SER A 26 -22.87 -19.97 -3.52
N ASP A 27 -23.66 -20.60 -4.37
CA ASP A 27 -23.28 -21.82 -5.08
C ASP A 27 -22.11 -21.59 -6.06
N GLU A 28 -22.04 -20.42 -6.70
CA GLU A 28 -20.95 -20.05 -7.60
C GLU A 28 -19.59 -19.96 -6.89
N LYS A 29 -19.59 -19.57 -5.61
CA LYS A 29 -18.36 -19.39 -4.81
C LYS A 29 -18.02 -20.61 -3.98
N THR A 30 -18.99 -21.51 -3.74
CA THR A 30 -18.82 -22.71 -2.92
C THR A 30 -18.58 -23.92 -3.81
N LEU A 31 -17.33 -24.13 -4.18
CA LEU A 31 -16.92 -25.19 -5.09
C LEU A 31 -16.29 -26.36 -4.35
N ILE A 32 -16.60 -27.60 -4.79
CA ILE A 32 -15.89 -28.81 -4.39
C ILE A 32 -14.71 -28.95 -5.33
N THR A 33 -13.48 -28.75 -4.84
CA THR A 33 -12.26 -28.81 -5.64
C THR A 33 -11.37 -29.95 -5.18
N HIS A 34 -10.63 -30.57 -6.14
CA HIS A 34 -9.61 -31.55 -5.81
C HIS A 34 -8.50 -30.89 -4.96
N SER A 35 -7.98 -31.60 -3.95
CA SER A 35 -7.03 -31.05 -2.99
C SER A 35 -5.71 -30.53 -3.59
N GLU A 36 -5.33 -31.03 -4.77
CA GLU A 36 -4.14 -30.55 -5.51
C GLU A 36 -4.44 -29.31 -6.37
N THR A 37 -5.72 -29.06 -6.68
CA THR A 37 -6.15 -27.88 -7.42
C THR A 37 -6.23 -26.68 -6.47
N PRO A 38 -5.70 -25.50 -6.86
CA PRO A 38 -5.75 -24.33 -5.98
C PRO A 38 -7.18 -23.87 -5.73
N ALA A 39 -7.63 -23.95 -4.48
CA ALA A 39 -8.88 -23.35 -4.03
C ALA A 39 -8.64 -21.90 -3.60
N LYS A 40 -9.53 -20.98 -3.99
CA LYS A 40 -9.45 -19.57 -3.56
C LYS A 40 -10.10 -19.42 -2.19
N PHE A 41 -9.35 -18.86 -1.24
CA PHE A 41 -9.85 -18.57 0.09
C PHE A 41 -9.17 -17.30 0.63
N LEU A 42 -9.96 -16.32 1.03
CA LEU A 42 -9.50 -15.03 1.57
C LEU A 42 -8.35 -14.40 0.75
N GLY A 43 -8.48 -14.41 -0.58
CA GLY A 43 -7.47 -13.84 -1.47
C GLY A 43 -6.21 -14.70 -1.67
N PHE A 44 -6.12 -15.86 -1.06
CA PHE A 44 -5.06 -16.84 -1.24
C PHE A 44 -5.49 -17.99 -2.17
N HIS A 45 -4.52 -18.67 -2.72
CA HIS A 45 -4.66 -20.01 -3.29
C HIS A 45 -4.16 -21.05 -2.29
N ILE A 46 -5.03 -21.96 -1.87
CA ILE A 46 -4.73 -23.05 -0.94
C ILE A 46 -4.81 -24.35 -1.70
N ARG A 47 -3.79 -25.21 -1.55
CA ARG A 47 -3.77 -26.55 -2.12
C ARG A 47 -2.87 -27.50 -1.35
N ASN A 48 -3.02 -28.80 -1.54
CA ASN A 48 -2.02 -29.77 -1.13
C ASN A 48 -0.88 -29.80 -2.13
N ARG A 49 0.35 -29.77 -1.64
CA ARG A 49 1.54 -29.83 -2.48
C ARG A 49 1.76 -31.27 -2.93
N LYS A 50 1.87 -31.48 -4.24
CA LYS A 50 2.36 -32.71 -4.83
C LYS A 50 3.84 -32.54 -5.18
N CYS A 51 4.69 -33.35 -4.57
CA CYS A 51 6.11 -33.36 -4.84
C CYS A 51 6.59 -34.81 -4.89
N MET A 52 6.84 -35.31 -6.08
CA MET A 52 7.33 -36.68 -6.30
C MET A 52 8.86 -36.81 -6.18
N GLU A 53 9.57 -35.66 -6.13
CA GLU A 53 11.02 -35.65 -6.06
C GLU A 53 11.55 -36.05 -4.70
N THR A 54 12.48 -37.01 -4.65
CA THR A 54 13.21 -37.35 -3.45
C THR A 54 14.33 -36.33 -3.23
N LYS A 55 14.18 -35.49 -2.21
CA LYS A 55 15.26 -34.59 -1.81
C LYS A 55 16.29 -35.33 -0.97
N ARG A 56 17.57 -35.01 -1.22
CA ARG A 56 18.70 -35.51 -0.44
C ARG A 56 19.43 -34.35 0.24
N ASP A 57 20.08 -34.62 1.35
CA ASP A 57 20.98 -33.65 2.02
C ASP A 57 22.38 -33.68 1.37
N SER A 58 23.30 -32.87 1.86
CA SER A 58 24.68 -32.79 1.40
C SER A 58 25.46 -34.11 1.55
N LEU A 59 24.96 -35.05 2.39
CA LEU A 59 25.53 -36.37 2.64
C LEU A 59 24.79 -37.47 1.86
N GLY A 60 23.92 -37.11 0.92
CA GLY A 60 23.17 -38.05 0.10
C GLY A 60 21.99 -38.75 0.78
N ARG A 61 21.67 -38.44 2.04
CA ARG A 61 20.57 -39.03 2.80
C ARG A 61 19.23 -38.48 2.36
N LYS A 62 18.19 -39.32 2.34
CA LYS A 62 16.83 -38.90 1.98
C LYS A 62 16.31 -37.88 3.02
N LYS A 63 15.95 -36.69 2.54
CA LYS A 63 15.26 -35.66 3.34
C LYS A 63 13.75 -35.80 3.22
N ARG A 64 13.02 -35.49 4.31
CA ARG A 64 11.55 -35.44 4.30
C ARG A 64 11.09 -34.46 3.22
N SER A 65 10.31 -34.94 2.25
CA SER A 65 9.67 -34.07 1.26
C SER A 65 8.52 -33.30 1.91
N ARG A 66 8.17 -32.16 1.34
CA ARG A 66 6.96 -31.41 1.72
C ARG A 66 5.73 -31.91 0.98
N ASN A 67 5.73 -33.18 0.52
CA ASN A 67 4.59 -33.77 -0.14
C ASN A 67 3.37 -33.84 0.79
N LYS A 68 2.17 -33.65 0.25
CA LYS A 68 0.89 -33.61 0.98
C LYS A 68 0.81 -32.54 2.11
N THR A 69 1.70 -31.55 2.13
CA THR A 69 1.57 -30.41 3.03
C THR A 69 0.70 -29.33 2.41
N VAL A 70 -0.10 -28.65 3.21
CA VAL A 70 -0.90 -27.53 2.75
C VAL A 70 0.00 -26.35 2.37
N GLU A 71 -0.19 -25.84 1.16
CA GLU A 71 0.50 -24.67 0.60
C GLU A 71 -0.47 -23.51 0.47
N ILE A 72 -0.07 -22.36 1.03
CA ILE A 72 -0.80 -21.09 0.88
C ILE A 72 0.03 -20.21 -0.05
N LYS A 73 -0.55 -19.79 -1.18
CA LYS A 73 0.12 -18.96 -2.19
C LYS A 73 -0.66 -17.70 -2.50
N ILE A 74 0.06 -16.66 -2.88
CA ILE A 74 -0.50 -15.46 -3.50
C ILE A 74 -0.87 -15.80 -4.93
N PRO A 75 -2.10 -15.51 -5.39
CA PRO A 75 -2.49 -15.65 -6.80
C PRO A 75 -1.60 -14.78 -7.70
N LYS A 76 -1.23 -15.27 -8.89
CA LYS A 76 -0.37 -14.54 -9.83
C LYS A 76 -0.96 -13.20 -10.28
N ASP A 77 -2.28 -13.13 -10.42
CA ASP A 77 -3.03 -11.94 -10.86
C ASP A 77 -3.25 -10.89 -9.75
N MET A 78 -3.06 -11.28 -8.49
CA MET A 78 -3.33 -10.41 -7.34
C MET A 78 -2.42 -9.17 -7.33
N VAL A 79 -1.11 -9.36 -7.54
CA VAL A 79 -0.13 -8.26 -7.59
C VAL A 79 -0.48 -7.28 -8.70
N LYS A 80 -0.81 -7.79 -9.89
CA LYS A 80 -1.26 -6.96 -11.02
C LYS A 80 -2.49 -6.13 -10.68
N LYS A 81 -3.52 -6.78 -10.11
CA LYS A 81 -4.76 -6.11 -9.70
C LYS A 81 -4.51 -5.00 -8.66
N LYS A 82 -3.63 -5.26 -7.68
CA LYS A 82 -3.30 -4.26 -6.65
C LYS A 82 -2.50 -3.09 -7.20
N LEU A 83 -1.51 -3.33 -8.08
CA LEU A 83 -0.75 -2.26 -8.72
C LEU A 83 -1.64 -1.36 -9.60
N LEU A 84 -2.59 -1.94 -10.32
CA LEU A 84 -3.57 -1.20 -11.10
C LEU A 84 -4.53 -0.40 -10.20
N ALA A 85 -5.02 -1.01 -9.11
CA ALA A 85 -5.90 -0.35 -8.14
C ALA A 85 -5.23 0.84 -7.43
N TYR A 86 -3.90 0.78 -7.22
CA TYR A 86 -3.12 1.90 -6.67
C TYR A 86 -2.68 2.92 -7.73
N ASP A 87 -3.02 2.70 -8.99
CA ASP A 87 -2.63 3.53 -10.15
C ASP A 87 -1.11 3.79 -10.24
N VAL A 88 -0.30 2.77 -9.92
CA VAL A 88 1.17 2.85 -9.89
C VAL A 88 1.86 2.21 -11.10
N VAL A 89 1.11 1.55 -11.98
CA VAL A 89 1.63 0.81 -13.12
C VAL A 89 0.84 1.06 -14.40
N GLU A 90 1.55 1.18 -15.49
CA GLU A 90 1.02 1.12 -16.86
C GLU A 90 1.46 -0.21 -17.49
N ILE A 91 0.51 -0.96 -18.03
CA ILE A 91 0.80 -2.25 -18.69
C ILE A 91 0.73 -2.06 -20.20
N LYS A 92 1.86 -2.28 -20.87
CA LYS A 92 1.97 -2.28 -22.33
C LYS A 92 2.18 -3.69 -22.84
N LYS A 93 1.60 -4.03 -23.97
CA LYS A 93 1.87 -5.29 -24.65
C LYS A 93 2.93 -5.06 -25.73
N HIS A 94 3.97 -5.86 -25.73
CA HIS A 94 4.99 -5.86 -26.76
C HIS A 94 5.34 -7.31 -27.10
N ASN A 95 5.21 -7.69 -28.40
CA ASN A 95 5.43 -9.06 -28.87
C ASN A 95 4.68 -10.12 -28.03
N GLY A 96 3.40 -9.88 -27.73
CA GLY A 96 2.55 -10.78 -26.95
C GLY A 96 2.86 -10.84 -25.43
N LYS A 97 3.94 -10.18 -24.98
CA LYS A 97 4.33 -10.13 -23.55
C LYS A 97 3.89 -8.82 -22.89
N GLU A 98 3.46 -8.91 -21.64
CA GLU A 98 3.15 -7.73 -20.84
C GLU A 98 4.43 -7.09 -20.27
N ILE A 99 4.62 -5.81 -20.54
CA ILE A 99 5.67 -4.99 -19.94
C ILE A 99 5.02 -4.05 -18.92
N TRP A 100 5.40 -4.18 -17.69
CA TRP A 100 4.90 -3.37 -16.59
C TRP A 100 5.82 -2.17 -16.36
N LYS A 101 5.31 -0.97 -16.61
CA LYS A 101 6.05 0.28 -16.42
C LYS A 101 5.52 1.04 -15.21
N PRO A 102 6.36 1.34 -14.21
CA PRO A 102 5.94 2.20 -13.10
C PRO A 102 5.40 3.53 -13.59
N LYS A 103 4.31 4.02 -12.98
CA LYS A 103 3.62 5.27 -13.33
C LYS A 103 3.67 6.24 -12.13
N ALA A 104 3.73 7.55 -12.38
CA ALA A 104 3.57 8.55 -11.34
C ALA A 104 2.11 8.61 -10.88
N ARG A 105 1.87 9.03 -9.64
CA ARG A 105 0.56 9.29 -9.05
C ARG A 105 0.33 10.80 -8.95
N PRO A 106 -0.28 11.43 -9.95
CA PRO A 106 -0.45 12.89 -10.00
C PRO A 106 -1.28 13.43 -8.83
N GLU A 107 -2.23 12.66 -8.34
CA GLU A 107 -3.09 13.01 -7.20
C GLU A 107 -2.30 13.28 -5.91
N LEU A 108 -1.10 12.69 -5.77
CA LEU A 108 -0.23 12.90 -4.62
C LEU A 108 0.70 14.12 -4.76
N ASN A 109 0.74 14.77 -5.93
CA ASN A 109 1.67 15.88 -6.17
C ASN A 109 1.47 17.10 -5.26
N PHE A 110 0.27 17.23 -4.69
CA PHE A 110 -0.10 18.34 -3.81
C PHE A 110 0.13 18.06 -2.33
N ASN A 111 0.38 16.79 -1.97
CA ASN A 111 0.62 16.38 -0.60
C ASN A 111 2.05 16.73 -0.15
N ASP A 112 2.27 16.73 1.17
CA ASP A 112 3.61 16.85 1.76
C ASP A 112 4.49 15.68 1.32
N ASP A 113 5.82 15.91 1.23
CA ASP A 113 6.76 14.85 0.88
C ASP A 113 6.65 13.65 1.83
N LEU A 114 6.49 13.94 3.13
CA LEU A 114 6.34 12.92 4.16
C LEU A 114 5.02 12.12 3.98
N GLU A 115 3.94 12.79 3.62
CA GLU A 115 2.66 12.13 3.34
C GLU A 115 2.76 11.20 2.13
N ILE A 116 3.41 11.66 1.06
CA ILE A 116 3.65 10.83 -0.13
C ILE A 116 4.42 9.56 0.26
N LEU A 117 5.54 9.70 0.96
CA LEU A 117 6.37 8.58 1.38
C LEU A 117 5.59 7.61 2.28
N ARG A 118 4.86 8.13 3.26
CA ARG A 118 4.05 7.32 4.19
C ARG A 118 2.93 6.59 3.49
N ARG A 119 2.30 7.19 2.47
CA ARG A 119 1.27 6.54 1.68
C ARG A 119 1.81 5.30 0.98
N TYR A 120 2.94 5.40 0.28
CA TYR A 120 3.59 4.26 -0.35
C TYR A 120 4.00 3.19 0.67
N ASN A 121 4.61 3.60 1.79
CA ASN A 121 5.00 2.69 2.86
C ASN A 121 3.82 1.95 3.48
N SER A 122 2.70 2.63 3.70
CA SER A 122 1.47 2.05 4.26
C SER A 122 0.87 1.00 3.34
N GLU A 123 0.81 1.28 2.03
CA GLU A 123 0.29 0.36 1.02
C GLU A 123 1.17 -0.89 0.90
N ILE A 124 2.50 -0.74 0.95
CA ILE A 124 3.45 -1.86 0.92
C ILE A 124 3.33 -2.71 2.19
N ARG A 125 3.36 -2.08 3.37
CA ARG A 125 3.25 -2.78 4.65
C ARG A 125 1.91 -3.50 4.80
N GLY A 126 0.81 -2.86 4.40
CA GLY A 126 -0.51 -3.46 4.45
C GLY A 126 -0.60 -4.73 3.62
N LEU A 127 -0.08 -4.69 2.39
CA LEU A 127 -0.06 -5.86 1.53
C LEU A 127 0.86 -6.97 2.07
N TYR A 128 2.05 -6.61 2.54
CA TYR A 128 2.99 -7.57 3.12
C TYR A 128 2.49 -8.17 4.44
N ASN A 129 1.88 -7.39 5.31
CA ASN A 129 1.30 -7.91 6.56
C ASN A 129 0.20 -8.94 6.29
N TYR A 130 -0.61 -8.71 5.24
CA TYR A 130 -1.66 -9.66 4.87
C TYR A 130 -1.11 -10.91 4.19
N PHE A 131 -0.23 -10.76 3.21
CA PHE A 131 0.24 -11.86 2.36
C PHE A 131 1.56 -12.48 2.82
N GLY A 132 2.19 -11.97 3.86
CA GLY A 132 3.52 -12.40 4.33
C GLY A 132 3.62 -13.87 4.73
N ILE A 133 2.52 -14.51 5.08
CA ILE A 133 2.46 -15.95 5.42
C ILE A 133 2.57 -16.87 4.20
N ALA A 134 2.32 -16.35 2.99
CA ALA A 134 2.33 -17.15 1.77
C ALA A 134 3.73 -17.68 1.42
N VAL A 135 3.79 -18.88 0.84
CA VAL A 135 5.06 -19.53 0.48
C VAL A 135 5.82 -18.75 -0.60
N ASN A 136 5.11 -18.12 -1.53
CA ASN A 136 5.67 -17.32 -2.62
C ASN A 136 5.66 -15.81 -2.34
N CYS A 137 5.59 -15.43 -1.08
CA CYS A 137 5.52 -14.03 -0.65
C CYS A 137 6.71 -13.21 -1.18
N ALA A 138 7.95 -13.69 -0.97
CA ALA A 138 9.15 -12.97 -1.38
C ALA A 138 9.20 -12.73 -2.91
N ASP A 139 8.88 -13.74 -3.69
CA ASP A 139 8.86 -13.67 -5.15
C ASP A 139 7.81 -12.69 -5.66
N GLN A 140 6.56 -12.83 -5.22
CA GLN A 140 5.45 -12.01 -5.69
C GLN A 140 5.56 -10.55 -5.22
N LEU A 141 5.96 -10.31 -3.97
CA LEU A 141 6.01 -8.97 -3.41
C LEU A 141 7.30 -8.20 -3.74
N SER A 142 8.37 -8.87 -4.17
CA SER A 142 9.58 -8.18 -4.64
C SER A 142 9.30 -7.35 -5.89
N ASN A 143 8.59 -7.92 -6.86
CA ASN A 143 8.16 -7.18 -8.06
C ASN A 143 7.20 -6.04 -7.72
N PHE A 144 6.27 -6.29 -6.78
CA PHE A 144 5.37 -5.26 -6.28
C PHE A 144 6.16 -4.10 -5.66
N GLY A 145 7.10 -4.40 -4.75
CA GLY A 145 7.94 -3.40 -4.09
C GLY A 145 8.76 -2.57 -5.08
N TYR A 146 9.34 -3.20 -6.09
CA TYR A 146 10.08 -2.52 -7.15
C TYR A 146 9.20 -1.51 -7.92
N ILE A 147 8.01 -1.91 -8.35
CA ILE A 147 7.08 -1.02 -9.05
C ILE A 147 6.65 0.14 -8.15
N MET A 148 6.35 -0.12 -6.89
CA MET A 148 5.97 0.90 -5.91
C MET A 148 7.10 1.93 -5.69
N GLU A 149 8.35 1.47 -5.55
CA GLU A 149 9.51 2.33 -5.38
C GLU A 149 9.72 3.25 -6.58
N TYR A 150 9.71 2.70 -7.79
CA TYR A 150 9.88 3.50 -9.00
C TYR A 150 8.69 4.42 -9.30
N SER A 151 7.47 4.00 -8.97
CA SER A 151 6.29 4.87 -9.03
C SER A 151 6.46 6.07 -8.09
N MET A 152 6.92 5.84 -6.86
CA MET A 152 7.21 6.91 -5.91
C MET A 152 8.25 7.90 -6.48
N TYR A 153 9.37 7.41 -7.04
CA TYR A 153 10.36 8.30 -7.67
C TYR A 153 9.78 9.15 -8.79
N LYS A 154 8.91 8.56 -9.63
CA LYS A 154 8.22 9.29 -10.70
C LYS A 154 7.23 10.31 -10.14
N THR A 155 6.53 10.00 -9.05
CA THR A 155 5.63 10.93 -8.36
C THR A 155 6.39 12.15 -7.83
N PHE A 156 7.53 11.93 -7.16
CA PHE A 156 8.40 13.04 -6.74
C PHE A 156 8.96 13.81 -7.93
N ALA A 157 9.36 13.13 -9.01
CA ALA A 157 9.83 13.79 -10.22
C ALA A 157 8.76 14.68 -10.85
N ALA A 158 7.52 14.22 -10.92
CA ALA A 158 6.38 14.99 -11.38
C ALA A 158 6.08 16.18 -10.46
N LYS A 159 6.04 15.96 -9.14
CA LYS A 159 5.84 17.02 -8.15
C LYS A 159 6.84 18.17 -8.30
N TYR A 160 8.12 17.84 -8.44
CA TYR A 160 9.19 18.82 -8.54
C TYR A 160 9.55 19.21 -9.98
N ARG A 161 8.82 18.72 -10.98
CA ARG A 161 9.11 18.92 -12.41
C ARG A 161 10.59 18.66 -12.72
N SER A 162 11.07 17.51 -12.29
CA SER A 162 12.48 17.11 -12.34
C SER A 162 12.64 15.70 -12.90
N LYS A 163 13.87 15.29 -13.19
CA LYS A 163 14.18 13.92 -13.61
C LYS A 163 14.33 13.00 -12.40
N VAL A 164 13.90 11.73 -12.51
CA VAL A 164 14.05 10.70 -11.46
C VAL A 164 15.49 10.64 -10.92
N LYS A 165 16.50 10.70 -11.80
CA LYS A 165 17.92 10.71 -11.40
C LYS A 165 18.25 11.84 -10.42
N LYS A 166 17.71 13.05 -10.61
CA LYS A 166 17.90 14.18 -9.69
C LYS A 166 17.20 13.96 -8.36
N ILE A 167 15.99 13.38 -8.37
CA ILE A 167 15.25 13.03 -7.15
C ILE A 167 16.03 11.99 -6.34
N CYS A 168 16.49 10.90 -6.98
CA CYS A 168 17.29 9.89 -6.31
C CYS A 168 18.56 10.48 -5.69
N ARG A 169 19.29 11.35 -6.41
CA ARG A 169 20.50 12.01 -5.86
C ARG A 169 20.20 12.87 -4.62
N LYS A 170 19.04 13.56 -4.60
CA LYS A 170 18.63 14.44 -3.51
C LYS A 170 18.16 13.69 -2.26
N TYR A 171 17.41 12.60 -2.43
CA TYR A 171 16.68 11.96 -1.33
C TYR A 171 17.24 10.58 -0.94
N LYS A 172 18.14 9.96 -1.75
CA LYS A 172 18.77 8.69 -1.35
C LYS A 172 19.98 8.95 -0.45
N HIS A 173 19.94 8.35 0.74
CA HIS A 173 21.05 8.27 1.66
C HIS A 173 21.39 6.79 1.88
N ASN A 174 22.63 6.38 1.68
CA ASN A 174 23.08 4.98 1.77
C ASN A 174 22.20 4.02 0.92
N GLY A 175 21.84 4.46 -0.31
CA GLY A 175 21.02 3.68 -1.23
C GLY A 175 19.51 3.64 -0.93
N ILE A 176 19.06 4.18 0.19
CA ILE A 176 17.66 4.17 0.61
C ILE A 176 17.08 5.58 0.52
N PHE A 177 15.84 5.68 -0.02
CA PHE A 177 15.14 6.95 -0.08
C PHE A 177 14.69 7.38 1.32
N CYS A 178 15.00 8.60 1.70
CA CYS A 178 14.76 9.15 3.03
C CYS A 178 14.26 10.59 2.95
N ILE A 179 13.32 10.92 3.84
CA ILE A 179 12.82 12.28 4.06
C ILE A 179 13.13 12.69 5.49
N LYS A 180 13.88 13.78 5.62
CA LYS A 180 14.13 14.42 6.91
C LYS A 180 13.00 15.40 7.22
N TYR A 181 12.45 15.32 8.42
CA TYR A 181 11.36 16.19 8.87
C TYR A 181 11.50 16.53 10.35
N GLN A 182 10.86 17.60 10.76
CA GLN A 182 10.81 17.99 12.15
C GLN A 182 9.45 17.61 12.73
N ASN A 183 9.43 16.95 13.90
CA ASN A 183 8.18 16.60 14.57
C ASN A 183 7.58 17.84 15.28
N LYS A 184 6.38 17.69 15.84
CA LYS A 184 5.70 18.77 16.57
C LYS A 184 6.49 19.33 17.76
N ALA A 185 7.39 18.52 18.34
CA ALA A 185 8.28 18.92 19.45
C ALA A 185 9.61 19.48 18.97
N GLY A 186 9.76 19.87 17.69
CA GLY A 186 10.97 20.45 17.15
C GLY A 186 12.12 19.46 16.86
N LYS A 187 11.97 18.17 17.21
CA LYS A 187 13.02 17.17 17.03
C LYS A 187 13.11 16.71 15.57
N GLN A 188 14.32 16.70 15.00
CA GLN A 188 14.60 16.17 13.68
C GLN A 188 14.39 14.65 13.67
N LYS A 189 13.65 14.17 12.67
CA LYS A 189 13.39 12.75 12.41
C LYS A 189 13.59 12.43 10.93
N GLU A 190 13.78 11.14 10.65
CA GLU A 190 13.95 10.62 9.31
C GLU A 190 12.90 9.53 9.06
N GLU A 191 12.26 9.60 7.91
CA GLU A 191 11.35 8.55 7.41
C GLU A 191 11.97 7.93 6.16
N TYR A 192 12.09 6.61 6.17
CA TYR A 192 12.69 5.85 5.07
C TYR A 192 11.62 5.18 4.25
N PHE A 193 11.88 5.03 2.94
CA PHE A 193 11.10 4.09 2.13
C PHE A 193 11.24 2.68 2.69
N TYR A 194 10.20 1.87 2.53
CA TYR A 194 10.15 0.52 3.07
C TYR A 194 11.38 -0.31 2.64
N LYS A 195 12.15 -0.78 3.61
CA LYS A 195 13.40 -1.53 3.44
C LYS A 195 13.39 -2.90 4.11
N GLY A 196 12.26 -3.32 4.68
CA GLY A 196 12.16 -4.56 5.47
C GLY A 196 12.25 -5.86 4.66
N GLY A 197 12.25 -5.77 3.32
CA GLY A 197 12.18 -6.94 2.44
C GLY A 197 10.85 -7.68 2.57
N PHE A 198 10.71 -8.82 1.86
CA PHE A 198 9.47 -9.59 1.80
C PHE A 198 9.70 -11.05 2.19
N LYS A 199 10.44 -11.29 3.27
CA LYS A 199 10.65 -12.64 3.81
C LYS A 199 9.33 -13.24 4.28
N ARG A 200 9.14 -14.54 4.05
CA ARG A 200 7.96 -15.23 4.54
C ARG A 200 7.85 -15.10 6.06
N GLN A 201 6.72 -14.61 6.52
CA GLN A 201 6.39 -14.52 7.94
C GLN A 201 5.92 -15.88 8.47
N LYS A 202 6.27 -16.21 9.70
CA LYS A 202 5.69 -17.37 10.38
C LYS A 202 4.31 -16.96 10.90
N PRO A 203 3.29 -17.85 10.80
CA PRO A 203 2.01 -17.59 11.45
C PRO A 203 2.22 -17.34 12.95
N SER A 204 1.53 -16.34 13.50
CA SER A 204 1.53 -16.13 14.93
C SER A 204 0.91 -17.35 15.62
N LYS A 205 1.54 -17.80 16.69
CA LYS A 205 1.01 -18.86 17.58
C LYS A 205 0.21 -18.27 18.74
N ASP A 206 -0.06 -16.97 18.70
CA ASP A 206 -0.71 -16.26 19.80
C ASP A 206 -2.19 -16.63 19.86
N ASN A 207 -2.63 -17.19 21.00
CA ASN A 207 -4.03 -17.57 21.25
C ASN A 207 -4.97 -16.35 21.43
N LYS A 208 -4.45 -15.14 21.24
CA LYS A 208 -5.21 -13.87 21.30
C LYS A 208 -5.85 -13.45 19.98
N ILE A 209 -5.96 -14.39 19.03
CA ILE A 209 -6.50 -14.15 17.67
C ILE A 209 -7.95 -13.67 17.73
N ASP A 210 -8.72 -14.08 18.73
CA ASP A 210 -10.14 -13.70 18.90
C ASP A 210 -10.35 -12.36 19.63
N MET A 211 -9.29 -11.65 19.97
CA MET A 211 -9.43 -10.29 20.50
C MET A 211 -9.78 -9.33 19.36
N LEU A 212 -10.90 -8.62 19.50
CA LEU A 212 -11.25 -7.53 18.60
C LEU A 212 -10.06 -6.58 18.45
N PRO A 213 -9.64 -6.26 17.20
CA PRO A 213 -8.55 -5.34 17.00
C PRO A 213 -8.89 -3.99 17.63
N LYS A 214 -8.03 -3.47 18.48
CA LYS A 214 -8.12 -2.09 18.95
C LYS A 214 -7.85 -1.19 17.75
N PHE A 215 -8.89 -0.61 17.19
CA PHE A 215 -8.77 0.40 16.14
C PHE A 215 -8.15 1.65 16.76
N ILE A 216 -6.85 1.79 16.61
CA ILE A 216 -6.19 3.07 16.85
C ILE A 216 -6.46 3.91 15.61
N MET A 217 -7.46 4.76 15.68
CA MET A 217 -7.65 5.79 14.66
C MET A 217 -6.46 6.76 14.74
N HIS A 218 -5.52 6.61 13.82
CA HIS A 218 -4.47 7.61 13.61
C HIS A 218 -5.09 8.81 12.93
N THR A 219 -5.59 9.75 13.72
CA THR A 219 -6.19 11.01 13.27
C THR A 219 -5.19 12.07 12.79
N SER A 220 -3.93 11.69 12.60
CA SER A 220 -2.84 12.63 12.29
C SER A 220 -2.55 12.81 10.80
N THR A 221 -3.45 12.44 9.91
CA THR A 221 -3.27 12.68 8.47
C THR A 221 -3.66 14.12 8.15
N THR A 222 -2.71 14.88 7.61
CA THR A 222 -2.93 16.23 7.09
C THR A 222 -3.21 16.16 5.59
N SER A 223 -4.05 15.23 5.16
CA SER A 223 -4.45 15.12 3.76
C SER A 223 -5.18 16.39 3.31
N LEU A 224 -5.20 16.65 2.00
CA LEU A 224 -5.94 17.77 1.43
C LEU A 224 -7.39 17.78 1.91
N MET A 225 -8.04 16.63 1.92
CA MET A 225 -9.42 16.47 2.35
C MET A 225 -9.61 16.75 3.85
N ASP A 226 -8.70 16.27 4.70
CA ASP A 226 -8.78 16.49 6.14
C ASP A 226 -8.58 17.97 6.50
N ARG A 227 -7.71 18.68 5.77
CA ARG A 227 -7.50 20.12 5.93
C ARG A 227 -8.72 20.95 5.54
N LEU A 228 -9.40 20.55 4.45
CA LEU A 228 -10.65 21.20 4.03
C LEU A 228 -11.79 20.90 5.01
N LYS A 229 -11.92 19.64 5.47
CA LYS A 229 -12.92 19.23 6.47
C LYS A 229 -12.71 19.85 7.84
N ALA A 230 -11.48 20.22 8.18
CA ALA A 230 -11.20 20.92 9.44
C ALA A 230 -11.76 22.34 9.49
N GLU A 231 -12.20 22.89 8.34
CA GLU A 231 -12.80 24.22 8.18
C GLU A 231 -12.01 25.33 8.88
N LYS A 232 -10.69 25.14 9.00
CA LYS A 232 -9.79 26.06 9.70
C LYS A 232 -8.72 26.60 8.77
N CYS A 233 -8.67 27.91 8.60
CA CYS A 233 -7.64 28.59 7.82
C CYS A 233 -6.24 28.28 8.36
N GLU A 234 -5.34 27.81 7.51
CA GLU A 234 -3.97 27.45 7.93
C GLU A 234 -3.09 28.67 8.23
N LEU A 235 -3.53 29.89 7.88
CA LEU A 235 -2.78 31.13 8.12
C LEU A 235 -3.28 31.88 9.35
N CYS A 236 -4.56 32.21 9.41
CA CYS A 236 -5.13 33.02 10.51
C CYS A 236 -5.93 32.19 11.54
N GLY A 237 -6.20 30.92 11.28
CA GLY A 237 -6.95 30.06 12.18
C GLY A 237 -8.48 30.26 12.16
N ALA A 238 -9.02 31.20 11.39
CA ALA A 238 -10.47 31.44 11.28
C ALA A 238 -11.18 30.17 10.77
N LYS A 239 -12.37 29.89 11.33
CA LYS A 239 -13.25 28.82 10.91
C LYS A 239 -14.20 29.28 9.81
N GLY A 240 -14.59 28.38 8.90
CA GLY A 240 -15.57 28.65 7.86
C GLY A 240 -15.17 28.07 6.51
N HIS A 241 -15.79 28.60 5.47
CA HIS A 241 -15.50 28.16 4.10
C HIS A 241 -14.05 28.44 3.72
N LEU A 242 -13.36 27.40 3.21
CA LEU A 242 -11.96 27.46 2.82
C LEU A 242 -11.78 27.34 1.31
N GLU A 243 -10.80 28.04 0.81
CA GLU A 243 -10.32 27.97 -0.56
C GLU A 243 -8.89 27.41 -0.59
N MET A 244 -8.55 26.67 -1.63
CA MET A 244 -7.22 26.13 -1.80
C MET A 244 -6.35 27.04 -2.65
N HIS A 245 -5.36 27.67 -2.05
CA HIS A 245 -4.35 28.40 -2.79
C HIS A 245 -3.26 27.43 -3.30
N HIS A 246 -2.90 27.55 -4.58
CA HIS A 246 -1.94 26.68 -5.26
C HIS A 246 -0.73 27.45 -5.77
N VAL A 247 0.46 26.92 -5.59
CA VAL A 247 1.69 27.45 -6.21
C VAL A 247 2.20 26.52 -7.29
N ARG A 248 2.57 27.09 -8.45
CA ARG A 248 3.09 26.31 -9.59
C ARG A 248 4.43 25.63 -9.25
N LYS A 249 5.34 26.33 -8.55
CA LYS A 249 6.67 25.84 -8.17
C LYS A 249 7.06 26.41 -6.81
N LEU A 250 7.41 25.53 -5.85
CA LEU A 250 7.87 25.94 -4.52
C LEU A 250 9.16 26.77 -4.57
N LYS A 251 10.03 26.55 -5.56
CA LYS A 251 11.27 27.32 -5.73
C LYS A 251 11.05 28.79 -6.08
N ASN A 252 9.86 29.17 -6.51
CA ASN A 252 9.52 30.54 -6.84
C ASN A 252 9.09 31.36 -5.60
N LEU A 253 8.88 30.67 -4.46
CA LEU A 253 8.57 31.33 -3.20
C LEU A 253 9.83 31.92 -2.62
N GLN A 254 9.77 33.16 -2.18
CA GLN A 254 10.92 33.94 -1.71
C GLN A 254 11.17 33.80 -0.21
N ASN A 255 10.32 33.01 0.51
CA ASN A 255 10.39 32.84 1.98
C ASN A 255 10.20 34.16 2.76
N LYS A 256 9.58 35.16 2.17
CA LYS A 256 9.35 36.46 2.80
C LYS A 256 8.09 36.43 3.66
N GLU A 257 7.03 35.95 3.09
CA GLU A 257 5.70 35.97 3.70
C GLU A 257 5.42 34.74 4.59
N PRO A 258 4.58 34.83 5.64
CA PRO A 258 4.26 33.72 6.53
C PRO A 258 3.69 32.50 5.80
N TRP A 259 2.85 32.70 4.79
CA TRP A 259 2.27 31.63 3.99
C TRP A 259 3.32 30.92 3.12
N GLU A 260 4.29 31.66 2.55
CA GLU A 260 5.40 31.07 1.81
C GLU A 260 6.27 30.17 2.71
N ARG A 261 6.63 30.70 3.90
CA ARG A 261 7.37 29.95 4.92
C ARG A 261 6.66 28.67 5.31
N HIS A 262 5.34 28.72 5.51
CA HIS A 262 4.53 27.56 5.82
C HIS A 262 4.56 26.51 4.69
N MET A 263 4.38 26.94 3.43
CA MET A 263 4.40 26.04 2.28
C MET A 263 5.79 25.45 2.02
N ILE A 264 6.86 26.24 2.17
CA ILE A 264 8.25 25.79 2.01
C ILE A 264 8.60 24.77 3.11
N ALA A 265 8.34 25.08 4.38
CA ALA A 265 8.62 24.20 5.52
C ALA A 265 7.94 22.85 5.40
N ARG A 266 6.70 22.83 4.88
CA ARG A 266 5.93 21.61 4.65
C ARG A 266 6.22 20.95 3.32
N LYS A 267 7.03 21.57 2.44
CA LYS A 267 7.28 21.13 1.06
C LYS A 267 5.99 20.82 0.29
N ARG A 268 4.98 21.65 0.50
CA ARG A 268 3.62 21.46 0.03
C ARG A 268 3.22 22.59 -0.91
N LYS A 269 2.58 22.25 -2.04
CA LYS A 269 2.17 23.22 -3.07
C LYS A 269 0.80 23.85 -2.83
N THR A 270 0.11 23.45 -1.76
CA THR A 270 -1.24 23.89 -1.44
C THR A 270 -1.33 24.36 0.00
N ILE A 271 -2.14 25.39 0.25
CA ILE A 271 -2.51 25.87 1.58
C ILE A 271 -4.01 26.16 1.60
N ALA A 272 -4.70 25.76 2.68
CA ALA A 272 -6.13 25.99 2.87
C ALA A 272 -6.34 27.34 3.59
N LEU A 273 -7.03 28.25 2.96
CA LEU A 273 -7.19 29.64 3.41
C LEU A 273 -8.67 30.06 3.44
N CYS A 274 -9.05 30.94 4.36
CA CYS A 274 -10.30 31.67 4.24
C CYS A 274 -10.22 32.67 3.08
N GLY A 275 -11.37 33.08 2.52
CA GLY A 275 -11.41 33.99 1.37
C GLY A 275 -10.66 35.31 1.59
N THR A 276 -10.66 35.83 2.86
CA THR A 276 -9.90 37.05 3.22
C THR A 276 -8.38 36.84 3.06
N CYS A 277 -7.83 35.78 3.66
CA CYS A 277 -6.40 35.48 3.54
C CYS A 277 -6.01 35.15 2.11
N HIS A 278 -6.88 34.46 1.36
CA HIS A 278 -6.63 34.10 -0.03
C HIS A 278 -6.53 35.36 -0.89
N LYS A 279 -7.48 36.30 -0.75
CA LYS A 279 -7.45 37.61 -1.44
C LYS A 279 -6.18 38.40 -1.11
N LYS A 280 -5.80 38.48 0.16
CA LYS A 280 -4.58 39.19 0.59
C LYS A 280 -3.32 38.64 -0.07
N ILE A 281 -3.20 37.36 -0.22
CA ILE A 281 -2.06 36.73 -0.94
C ILE A 281 -2.03 37.16 -2.41
N HIS A 282 -3.18 37.24 -3.08
CA HIS A 282 -3.25 37.64 -4.48
C HIS A 282 -2.98 39.14 -4.69
N TYR A 283 -3.36 39.98 -3.76
CA TYR A 283 -3.17 41.46 -3.83
C TYR A 283 -1.89 41.93 -3.15
N GLY A 284 -1.06 41.05 -2.59
CA GLY A 284 0.24 41.42 -2.00
C GLY A 284 0.13 42.23 -0.71
N THR A 285 -0.96 42.09 0.04
CA THR A 285 -1.23 42.86 1.30
C THR A 285 -0.98 42.01 2.55
N ILE A 286 -0.16 40.97 2.46
CA ILE A 286 0.30 40.23 3.65
C ILE A 286 1.81 40.31 3.70
#